data_7184fc78f796d83255e6099d54a7cb82
#
_entry.id   7184fc78f796d83255e6099d54a7cb82
#
_cell.length_a   1.000
_cell.length_b   1.000
_cell.length_c   1.000
_cell.angle_alpha   90.00
_cell.angle_beta   90.00
_cell.angle_gamma   90.00
#
_symmetry.space_group_name_H-M   'P 1'
#
loop_
_entity.id
_entity.type
_entity.pdbx_description
1 polymer ?
#
loop_
_entity_poly.entity_id
_entity_poly.type
_entity_poly.pdbx_seq_one_letter_code
_entity_poly.pdbx_strand_id
1 'polypeptide(L)'
;FISGKTAMMFHTTGNLTTVKEGAEFDFGVAFLPANKQYGSPTGGGNLYIFKDIPDENKEAAWKFVEFLTEPERVAQWSIDTGYVATRQSAYETDLLKNYISDFPEAEVARDQLEYADSELATYQNGQVQKILNDKIQAALNNEISVSDALKEAQQEADQVLERYQK
;
A
#
# COMPACT_ATOMS: atom_id res chain seq x y z
N PHE A 1 15.28 0.43 -11.72
CA PHE A 1 15.81 1.59 -10.97
C PHE A 1 17.14 1.22 -10.36
N ILE A 2 17.20 0.28 -9.44
CA ILE A 2 18.43 -0.12 -8.73
C ILE A 2 19.63 -0.39 -9.67
N SER A 3 19.38 -0.97 -10.85
CA SER A 3 20.41 -1.21 -11.87
C SER A 3 20.78 0.03 -12.70
N GLY A 4 20.28 1.21 -12.36
CA GLY A 4 20.56 2.47 -13.06
C GLY A 4 19.94 2.61 -14.46
N LYS A 5 19.01 1.70 -14.84
CA LYS A 5 18.39 1.72 -16.19
C LYS A 5 17.23 2.70 -16.32
N THR A 6 16.69 3.19 -15.21
CA THR A 6 15.63 4.20 -15.18
C THR A 6 15.95 5.26 -14.15
N ALA A 7 15.63 6.52 -14.44
CA ALA A 7 15.86 7.63 -13.52
C ALA A 7 14.81 7.74 -12.40
N MET A 8 13.62 7.19 -12.62
CA MET A 8 12.49 7.26 -11.67
C MET A 8 11.70 5.96 -11.70
N MET A 9 11.04 5.66 -10.59
CA MET A 9 10.03 4.59 -10.51
C MET A 9 8.92 4.97 -9.55
N PHE A 10 7.73 4.44 -9.80
CA PHE A 10 6.65 4.38 -8.81
C PHE A 10 6.62 2.99 -8.21
N HIS A 11 6.60 2.92 -6.88
CA HIS A 11 6.56 1.64 -6.19
C HIS A 11 5.88 1.76 -4.84
N THR A 12 5.49 0.61 -4.25
CA THR A 12 5.05 0.55 -2.87
C THR A 12 6.16 0.93 -1.90
N THR A 13 5.80 1.54 -0.78
CA THR A 13 6.75 1.87 0.29
C THR A 13 7.49 0.65 0.83
N GLY A 14 6.86 -0.54 0.82
CA GLY A 14 7.50 -1.80 1.23
C GLY A 14 8.70 -2.24 0.38
N ASN A 15 9.08 -1.47 -0.63
CA ASN A 15 10.31 -1.72 -1.40
C ASN A 15 11.44 -0.72 -1.06
N LEU A 16 11.20 0.22 -0.15
CA LEU A 16 12.15 1.30 0.12
C LEU A 16 13.49 0.77 0.68
N THR A 17 13.43 -0.16 1.63
CA THR A 17 14.63 -0.77 2.20
C THR A 17 15.41 -1.55 1.15
N THR A 18 14.74 -2.30 0.28
CA THR A 18 15.41 -2.98 -0.85
C THR A 18 16.12 -1.99 -1.78
N VAL A 19 15.51 -0.83 -2.04
CA VAL A 19 16.15 0.22 -2.86
C VAL A 19 17.34 0.81 -2.13
N LYS A 20 17.20 1.14 -0.84
CA LYS A 20 18.27 1.68 -0.01
C LYS A 20 19.50 0.77 0.03
N GLU A 21 19.28 -0.54 0.17
CA GLU A 21 20.34 -1.53 0.25
C GLU A 21 20.95 -1.89 -1.11
N GLY A 22 20.17 -1.78 -2.18
CA GLY A 22 20.59 -2.24 -3.51
C GLY A 22 21.08 -1.17 -4.45
N ALA A 23 20.77 0.12 -4.21
CA ALA A 23 21.21 1.21 -5.08
C ALA A 23 22.66 1.62 -4.74
N GLU A 24 23.52 1.61 -5.74
CA GLU A 24 24.93 2.08 -5.63
C GLU A 24 25.08 3.56 -6.02
N PHE A 25 24.00 4.34 -5.92
CA PHE A 25 23.93 5.75 -6.26
C PHE A 25 22.99 6.48 -5.29
N ASP A 26 23.16 7.80 -5.17
CA ASP A 26 22.28 8.64 -4.37
C ASP A 26 20.90 8.73 -5.01
N PHE A 27 19.85 8.54 -4.21
CA PHE A 27 18.46 8.67 -4.63
C PHE A 27 17.66 9.45 -3.59
N GLY A 28 16.54 10.00 -4.01
CA GLY A 28 15.57 10.64 -3.12
C GLY A 28 14.19 10.00 -3.27
N VAL A 29 13.34 10.28 -2.31
CA VAL A 29 11.92 9.92 -2.33
C VAL A 29 11.09 11.18 -2.38
N ALA A 30 10.01 11.17 -3.12
CA ALA A 30 9.09 12.30 -3.24
C ALA A 30 7.64 11.83 -3.17
N PHE A 31 6.74 12.75 -2.85
CA PHE A 31 5.30 12.52 -2.97
C PHE A 31 4.94 12.11 -4.39
N LEU A 32 3.91 11.28 -4.53
CA LEU A 32 3.27 11.08 -5.84
C LEU A 32 2.87 12.46 -6.39
N PRO A 33 3.14 12.70 -7.69
CA PRO A 33 2.91 14.02 -8.26
C PRO A 33 1.43 14.39 -8.24
N ALA A 34 1.16 15.63 -7.89
CA ALA A 34 -0.19 16.20 -7.90
C ALA A 34 -0.56 16.79 -9.26
N ASN A 35 -1.85 16.78 -9.56
CA ASN A 35 -2.42 17.65 -10.58
C ASN A 35 -3.16 18.81 -9.90
N LYS A 36 -4.44 18.61 -9.51
CA LYS A 36 -5.23 19.62 -8.78
C LYS A 36 -4.98 19.53 -7.27
N GLN A 37 -4.71 18.35 -6.79
CA GLN A 37 -4.42 18.02 -5.38
C GLN A 37 -3.51 16.82 -5.31
N TYR A 38 -2.84 16.65 -4.19
CA TYR A 38 -2.14 15.41 -3.88
C TYR A 38 -3.15 14.28 -3.66
N GLY A 39 -2.71 13.06 -3.89
CA GLY A 39 -3.45 11.84 -3.60
C GLY A 39 -2.51 10.65 -3.61
N SER A 40 -2.81 9.67 -2.79
CA SER A 40 -2.09 8.41 -2.73
C SER A 40 -3.05 7.30 -2.35
N PRO A 41 -3.08 6.16 -3.07
CA PRO A 41 -3.80 5.01 -2.58
C PRO A 41 -3.09 4.45 -1.34
N THR A 42 -3.85 4.04 -0.34
CA THR A 42 -3.32 3.32 0.80
C THR A 42 -4.00 1.97 0.94
N GLY A 43 -3.19 0.94 1.00
CA GLY A 43 -3.59 -0.44 1.24
C GLY A 43 -2.63 -1.09 2.22
N GLY A 44 -2.75 -2.38 2.43
CA GLY A 44 -1.84 -3.12 3.30
C GLY A 44 -2.38 -4.48 3.70
N GLY A 45 -1.59 -5.19 4.50
CA GLY A 45 -1.98 -6.44 5.13
C GLY A 45 -2.75 -6.21 6.42
N ASN A 46 -3.78 -7.00 6.67
CA ASN A 46 -4.56 -6.94 7.89
C ASN A 46 -4.47 -8.26 8.64
N LEU A 47 -4.55 -8.20 9.96
CA LEU A 47 -4.66 -9.36 10.82
C LEU A 47 -6.14 -9.61 11.15
N TYR A 48 -6.60 -10.84 11.01
CA TYR A 48 -7.97 -11.24 11.27
C TYR A 48 -8.01 -12.37 12.31
N ILE A 49 -8.94 -12.25 13.27
CA ILE A 49 -9.26 -13.33 14.18
C ILE A 49 -10.61 -13.91 13.76
N PHE A 50 -10.64 -15.19 13.43
CA PHE A 50 -11.87 -15.85 13.02
C PHE A 50 -12.91 -15.87 14.14
N LYS A 51 -14.17 -15.61 13.78
CA LYS A 51 -15.27 -15.49 14.72
C LYS A 51 -15.55 -16.81 15.46
N ASP A 52 -15.54 -17.92 14.74
CA ASP A 52 -16.04 -19.22 15.20
C ASP A 52 -14.89 -20.15 15.60
N ILE A 53 -13.95 -19.65 16.43
CA ILE A 53 -12.87 -20.44 17.05
C ILE A 53 -13.06 -20.45 18.56
N PRO A 54 -12.48 -21.42 19.31
CA PRO A 54 -12.51 -21.42 20.78
C PRO A 54 -12.03 -20.11 21.38
N ASP A 55 -12.64 -19.68 22.49
CA ASP A 55 -12.31 -18.40 23.11
C ASP A 55 -10.86 -18.32 23.59
N GLU A 56 -10.29 -19.41 24.07
CA GLU A 56 -8.86 -19.51 24.41
C GLU A 56 -7.95 -19.21 23.19
N ASN A 57 -8.36 -19.66 21.99
CA ASN A 57 -7.63 -19.39 20.76
C ASN A 57 -7.78 -17.93 20.32
N LYS A 58 -8.96 -17.33 20.53
CA LYS A 58 -9.15 -15.87 20.28
C LYS A 58 -8.25 -15.05 21.18
N GLU A 59 -8.18 -15.41 22.47
CA GLU A 59 -7.34 -14.70 23.43
C GLU A 59 -5.85 -14.84 23.10
N ALA A 60 -5.42 -16.04 22.71
CA ALA A 60 -4.04 -16.27 22.25
C ALA A 60 -3.73 -15.49 20.98
N ALA A 61 -4.65 -15.50 20.00
CA ALA A 61 -4.50 -14.73 18.77
C ALA A 61 -4.45 -13.22 19.04
N TRP A 62 -5.25 -12.72 19.97
CA TRP A 62 -5.22 -11.31 20.36
C TRP A 62 -3.88 -10.93 20.98
N LYS A 63 -3.34 -11.73 21.90
CA LYS A 63 -2.00 -11.51 22.46
C LYS A 63 -0.91 -11.48 21.38
N PHE A 64 -1.06 -12.30 20.34
CA PHE A 64 -0.14 -12.28 19.20
C PHE A 64 -0.27 -10.98 18.38
N VAL A 65 -1.50 -10.49 18.16
CA VAL A 65 -1.72 -9.19 17.53
C VAL A 65 -1.11 -8.05 18.34
N GLU A 66 -1.34 -8.04 19.66
CA GLU A 66 -0.75 -7.05 20.58
C GLU A 66 0.77 -7.07 20.49
N PHE A 67 1.39 -8.26 20.55
CA PHE A 67 2.83 -8.43 20.41
C PHE A 67 3.37 -7.89 19.08
N LEU A 68 2.73 -8.20 17.95
CA LEU A 68 3.16 -7.72 16.65
C LEU A 68 3.00 -6.21 16.47
N THR A 69 2.07 -5.61 17.23
CA THR A 69 1.77 -4.18 17.13
C THR A 69 2.41 -3.34 18.24
N GLU A 70 3.33 -3.91 19.04
CA GLU A 70 4.16 -3.13 19.98
C GLU A 70 4.97 -2.05 19.23
N PRO A 71 5.12 -0.84 19.79
CA PRO A 71 5.77 0.27 19.10
C PRO A 71 7.15 -0.08 18.53
N GLU A 72 7.99 -0.75 19.29
CA GLU A 72 9.34 -1.14 18.89
C GLU A 72 9.32 -2.15 17.74
N ARG A 73 8.34 -3.08 17.73
CA ARG A 73 8.19 -4.06 16.63
C ARG A 73 7.69 -3.42 15.36
N VAL A 74 6.73 -2.51 15.47
CA VAL A 74 6.24 -1.73 14.33
C VAL A 74 7.36 -0.84 13.77
N ALA A 75 8.18 -0.24 14.64
CA ALA A 75 9.34 0.53 14.24
C ALA A 75 10.36 -0.35 13.48
N GLN A 76 10.70 -1.52 14.04
CA GLN A 76 11.62 -2.46 13.38
C GLN A 76 11.08 -2.94 12.03
N TRP A 77 9.79 -3.30 11.97
CA TRP A 77 9.13 -3.68 10.71
C TRP A 77 9.20 -2.59 9.65
N SER A 78 8.98 -1.33 10.05
CA SER A 78 9.10 -0.18 9.15
C SER A 78 10.52 -0.04 8.60
N ILE A 79 11.55 -0.23 9.44
CA ILE A 79 12.96 -0.18 9.04
C ILE A 79 13.30 -1.32 8.08
N ASP A 80 12.90 -2.55 8.41
CA ASP A 80 13.26 -3.75 7.64
C ASP A 80 12.60 -3.79 6.27
N THR A 81 11.43 -3.16 6.11
CA THR A 81 10.65 -3.22 4.88
C THR A 81 10.59 -1.89 4.12
N GLY A 82 10.56 -0.77 4.84
CA GLY A 82 10.24 0.56 4.33
C GLY A 82 8.75 0.90 4.37
N TYR A 83 7.88 -0.01 4.84
CA TYR A 83 6.47 0.31 5.06
C TYR A 83 6.31 1.42 6.10
N VAL A 84 5.31 2.27 5.90
CA VAL A 84 4.90 3.27 6.90
C VAL A 84 4.50 2.56 8.19
N ALA A 85 5.04 3.00 9.32
CA ALA A 85 4.67 2.44 10.62
C ALA A 85 3.18 2.72 10.90
N THR A 86 2.44 1.66 11.23
CA THR A 86 0.98 1.69 11.40
C THR A 86 0.53 2.28 12.74
N ARG A 87 1.48 2.76 13.54
CA ARG A 87 1.25 3.21 14.90
C ARG A 87 2.05 4.49 15.18
N GLN A 88 1.39 5.56 15.59
CA GLN A 88 2.06 6.84 15.88
C GLN A 88 3.15 6.68 16.95
N SER A 89 2.90 5.86 17.99
CA SER A 89 3.87 5.61 19.05
C SER A 89 5.17 4.92 18.57
N ALA A 90 5.18 4.30 17.40
CA ALA A 90 6.41 3.76 16.81
C ALA A 90 7.39 4.86 16.42
N TYR A 91 6.89 6.01 15.98
CA TYR A 91 7.72 7.19 15.66
C TYR A 91 8.30 7.88 16.90
N GLU A 92 7.82 7.52 18.10
CA GLU A 92 8.36 8.03 19.35
C GLU A 92 9.50 7.15 19.91
N THR A 93 9.72 5.95 19.34
CA THR A 93 10.83 5.07 19.73
C THR A 93 12.17 5.66 19.29
N ASP A 94 13.21 5.46 20.12
CA ASP A 94 14.56 5.86 19.76
C ASP A 94 15.05 5.14 18.50
N LEU A 95 14.60 3.90 18.30
CA LEU A 95 14.93 3.08 17.13
C LEU A 95 14.53 3.76 15.83
N LEU A 96 13.26 4.16 15.69
CA LEU A 96 12.76 4.78 14.45
C LEU A 96 13.23 6.22 14.31
N LYS A 97 13.33 6.97 15.40
CA LYS A 97 13.90 8.35 15.38
C LYS A 97 15.33 8.38 14.84
N ASN A 98 16.18 7.49 15.34
CA ASN A 98 17.56 7.41 14.86
C ASN A 98 17.63 7.01 13.39
N TYR A 99 16.84 6.00 12.98
CA TYR A 99 16.78 5.58 11.59
C TYR A 99 16.36 6.72 10.65
N ILE A 100 15.32 7.47 11.01
CA ILE A 100 14.82 8.61 10.23
C ILE A 100 15.86 9.74 10.20
N SER A 101 16.57 9.98 11.30
CA SER A 101 17.65 10.98 11.32
C SER A 101 18.76 10.64 10.31
N ASP A 102 19.06 9.36 10.13
CA ASP A 102 20.08 8.89 9.20
C ASP A 102 19.55 8.73 7.76
N PHE A 103 18.24 8.53 7.61
CA PHE A 103 17.56 8.30 6.34
C PHE A 103 16.19 9.01 6.30
N PRO A 104 16.15 10.33 6.05
CA PRO A 104 14.94 11.14 6.06
C PRO A 104 13.90 10.72 5.00
N GLU A 105 14.31 10.06 3.95
CA GLU A 105 13.44 9.50 2.89
C GLU A 105 12.36 8.57 3.44
N ALA A 106 12.61 7.95 4.60
CA ALA A 106 11.65 7.05 5.26
C ALA A 106 10.38 7.76 5.77
N GLU A 107 10.42 9.09 5.96
CA GLU A 107 9.26 9.86 6.41
C GLU A 107 8.34 10.33 5.28
N VAL A 108 8.84 10.41 4.06
CA VAL A 108 8.10 11.02 2.94
C VAL A 108 6.74 10.37 2.72
N ALA A 109 6.68 9.04 2.76
CA ALA A 109 5.41 8.33 2.59
C ALA A 109 4.46 8.52 3.79
N ARG A 110 4.99 8.64 5.02
CA ARG A 110 4.19 8.99 6.20
C ARG A 110 3.55 10.37 6.03
N ASP A 111 4.32 11.33 5.60
CA ASP A 111 3.85 12.71 5.43
C ASP A 111 2.80 12.82 4.31
N GLN A 112 2.89 11.96 3.29
CA GLN A 112 1.88 11.88 2.23
C GLN A 112 0.56 11.26 2.70
N LEU A 113 0.49 10.55 3.84
CA LEU A 113 -0.75 9.97 4.36
C LEU A 113 -1.86 11.00 4.60
N GLU A 114 -1.53 12.26 4.80
CA GLU A 114 -2.52 13.34 4.89
C GLU A 114 -3.41 13.41 3.64
N TYR A 115 -2.89 12.98 2.49
CA TYR A 115 -3.58 12.99 1.20
C TYR A 115 -3.98 11.59 0.73
N ALA A 116 -3.84 10.59 1.60
CA ALA A 116 -4.12 9.22 1.25
C ALA A 116 -5.62 8.92 1.26
N ASP A 117 -6.03 8.09 0.32
CA ASP A 117 -7.38 7.54 0.25
C ASP A 117 -7.30 6.00 0.19
N SER A 118 -8.38 5.34 0.57
CA SER A 118 -8.43 3.88 0.53
C SER A 118 -8.44 3.37 -0.91
N GLU A 119 -7.79 2.24 -1.13
CA GLU A 119 -7.93 1.52 -2.39
C GLU A 119 -9.39 1.07 -2.60
N LEU A 120 -9.75 0.92 -3.88
CA LEU A 120 -11.04 0.36 -4.25
C LEU A 120 -11.26 -1.00 -3.56
N ALA A 121 -12.29 -1.06 -2.73
CA ALA A 121 -12.70 -2.27 -2.04
C ALA A 121 -14.16 -2.62 -2.33
N THR A 122 -14.38 -3.75 -2.99
CA THR A 122 -15.71 -4.22 -3.39
C THR A 122 -15.88 -5.71 -3.02
N TYR A 123 -17.12 -6.19 -3.06
CA TYR A 123 -17.33 -7.63 -3.18
C TYR A 123 -16.61 -8.14 -4.44
N GLN A 124 -16.10 -9.36 -4.41
CA GLN A 124 -15.31 -9.92 -5.53
C GLN A 124 -14.17 -9.01 -6.00
N ASN A 125 -13.53 -8.31 -5.06
CA ASN A 125 -12.55 -7.26 -5.33
C ASN A 125 -11.49 -7.66 -6.37
N GLY A 126 -10.91 -8.85 -6.26
CA GLY A 126 -9.91 -9.34 -7.22
C GLY A 126 -10.45 -9.46 -8.65
N GLN A 127 -11.73 -9.84 -8.82
CA GLN A 127 -12.35 -9.92 -10.14
C GLN A 127 -12.65 -8.52 -10.70
N VAL A 128 -13.17 -7.63 -9.87
CA VAL A 128 -13.44 -6.23 -10.27
C VAL A 128 -12.15 -5.51 -10.66
N GLN A 129 -11.09 -5.65 -9.86
CA GLN A 129 -9.78 -5.08 -10.18
C GLN A 129 -9.20 -5.65 -11.47
N LYS A 130 -9.34 -6.96 -11.68
CA LYS A 130 -8.87 -7.58 -12.92
C LYS A 130 -9.57 -7.01 -14.14
N ILE A 131 -10.90 -6.88 -14.10
CA ILE A 131 -11.69 -6.27 -15.19
C ILE A 131 -11.18 -4.87 -15.49
N LEU A 132 -11.04 -4.02 -14.47
CA LEU A 132 -10.54 -2.65 -14.63
C LEU A 132 -9.13 -2.63 -15.25
N ASN A 133 -8.22 -3.43 -14.73
CA ASN A 133 -6.85 -3.49 -15.21
C ASN A 133 -6.74 -3.97 -16.66
N ASP A 134 -7.51 -5.01 -17.03
CA ASP A 134 -7.52 -5.55 -18.40
C ASP A 134 -8.00 -4.49 -19.40
N LYS A 135 -9.06 -3.73 -19.06
CA LYS A 135 -9.59 -2.66 -19.92
C LYS A 135 -8.66 -1.46 -20.02
N ILE A 136 -8.04 -1.06 -18.90
CA ILE A 136 -7.02 0.00 -18.91
C ILE A 136 -5.84 -0.43 -19.80
N GLN A 137 -5.38 -1.69 -19.68
CA GLN A 137 -4.29 -2.19 -20.50
C GLN A 137 -4.63 -2.18 -21.99
N ALA A 138 -5.85 -2.59 -22.37
CA ALA A 138 -6.32 -2.53 -23.75
C ALA A 138 -6.33 -1.08 -24.30
N ALA A 139 -6.75 -0.12 -23.47
CA ALA A 139 -6.71 1.29 -23.85
C ALA A 139 -5.27 1.82 -23.99
N LEU A 140 -4.36 1.44 -23.10
CA LEU A 140 -2.93 1.81 -23.20
C LEU A 140 -2.25 1.22 -24.42
N ASN A 141 -2.69 0.02 -24.86
CA ASN A 141 -2.22 -0.61 -26.09
C ASN A 141 -2.87 -0.03 -27.37
N ASN A 142 -3.78 0.95 -27.24
CA ASN A 142 -4.59 1.50 -28.33
C ASN A 142 -5.51 0.47 -29.04
N GLU A 143 -5.92 -0.59 -28.35
CA GLU A 143 -6.86 -1.60 -28.87
C GLU A 143 -8.30 -1.10 -28.83
N ILE A 144 -8.64 -0.29 -27.83
CA ILE A 144 -9.96 0.35 -27.66
C ILE A 144 -9.78 1.79 -27.15
N SER A 145 -10.81 2.62 -27.30
CA SER A 145 -10.80 3.98 -26.75
C SER A 145 -10.85 3.96 -25.20
N VAL A 146 -10.27 4.98 -24.56
CA VAL A 146 -10.34 5.11 -23.08
C VAL A 146 -11.81 5.15 -22.61
N SER A 147 -12.68 5.83 -23.37
CA SER A 147 -14.10 5.91 -23.04
C SER A 147 -14.79 4.55 -23.09
N ASP A 148 -14.52 3.75 -24.11
CA ASP A 148 -15.08 2.40 -24.24
C ASP A 148 -14.51 1.46 -23.18
N ALA A 149 -13.20 1.54 -22.94
CA ALA A 149 -12.54 0.77 -21.88
C ALA A 149 -13.22 0.97 -20.50
N LEU A 150 -13.42 2.21 -20.10
CA LEU A 150 -14.08 2.52 -18.82
C LEU A 150 -15.55 2.11 -18.80
N LYS A 151 -16.27 2.27 -19.91
CA LYS A 151 -17.66 1.86 -20.03
C LYS A 151 -17.83 0.34 -19.93
N GLU A 152 -16.99 -0.40 -20.66
CA GLU A 152 -17.00 -1.86 -20.60
C GLU A 152 -16.60 -2.38 -19.22
N ALA A 153 -15.55 -1.78 -18.61
CA ALA A 153 -15.13 -2.13 -17.25
C ALA A 153 -16.29 -1.96 -16.25
N GLN A 154 -17.01 -0.84 -16.33
CA GLN A 154 -18.17 -0.59 -15.46
C GLN A 154 -19.27 -1.64 -15.68
N GLN A 155 -19.63 -1.94 -16.93
CA GLN A 155 -20.66 -2.92 -17.24
C GLN A 155 -20.31 -4.33 -16.75
N GLU A 156 -19.08 -4.75 -16.95
CA GLU A 156 -18.62 -6.08 -16.49
C GLU A 156 -18.54 -6.14 -14.96
N ALA A 157 -18.08 -5.07 -14.30
CA ALA A 157 -18.05 -4.99 -12.84
C ALA A 157 -19.47 -5.03 -12.25
N ASP A 158 -20.44 -4.31 -12.85
CA ASP A 158 -21.83 -4.31 -12.41
C ASP A 158 -22.45 -5.72 -12.50
N GLN A 159 -22.16 -6.48 -13.57
CA GLN A 159 -22.61 -7.87 -13.69
C GLN A 159 -22.04 -8.77 -12.58
N VAL A 160 -20.75 -8.61 -12.25
CA VAL A 160 -20.11 -9.37 -11.15
C VAL A 160 -20.75 -9.03 -9.79
N LEU A 161 -21.14 -7.77 -9.62
CA LEU A 161 -21.68 -7.24 -8.36
C LEU A 161 -23.21 -7.36 -8.24
N GLU A 162 -23.94 -7.75 -9.30
CA GLU A 162 -25.40 -7.79 -9.34
C GLU A 162 -26.02 -8.54 -8.14
N ARG A 163 -25.44 -9.69 -7.78
CA ARG A 163 -25.92 -10.50 -6.64
C ARG A 163 -25.74 -9.85 -5.27
N TYR A 164 -24.97 -8.78 -5.17
CA TYR A 164 -24.72 -8.04 -3.92
C TYR A 164 -25.48 -6.73 -3.86
N GLN A 165 -26.14 -6.33 -4.93
CA GLN A 165 -27.05 -5.19 -4.95
C GLN A 165 -28.35 -5.61 -4.24
N LYS A 166 -28.67 -4.97 -3.12
CA LYS A 166 -29.93 -5.17 -2.37
C LYS A 166 -30.88 -4.02 -2.62
#